data_9140cb2b3229ca8eaef389aa5ae02c0e
#
_entry.id   9140cb2b3229ca8eaef389aa5ae02c0e
#
_cell.length_a   1.000
_cell.length_b   1.000
_cell.length_c   1.000
_cell.angle_alpha   90.00
_cell.angle_beta   90.00
_cell.angle_gamma   90.00
#
_symmetry.space_group_name_H-M   'P 1'
#
loop_
_entity.id
_entity.type
_entity.pdbx_description
1 polymer ?
#
loop_
_entity_poly.entity_id
_entity_poly.type
_entity_poly.pdbx_seq_one_letter_code
_entity_poly.pdbx_strand_id
1 'polypeptide(L)'
;MEYFMCYFNAGMLIVNLRYWREKQVHSQFFDYVKSNAERLRCHDQDVLNYLFKDSKLVLPIRYNVLNEYWFDLRYSLISWEFDEQILEAQAHPAIIHFTGIPKPWYKNCKHPWKKEFDKYKAMSPWRDEKEKRWMPLKFCLEKMAIKLVVSMGLRKSDYIVENRYIELS
;
A
#
# COMPACT_ATOMS: atom_id res chain seq x y z
N MET A 1 22.46 9.17 14.46
CA MET A 1 21.80 8.82 13.18
C MET A 1 20.50 8.16 13.58
N GLU A 2 19.42 8.95 13.69
CA GLU A 2 18.10 8.43 14.07
C GLU A 2 17.62 7.54 12.91
N TYR A 3 17.45 6.26 13.19
CA TYR A 3 16.83 5.33 12.28
C TYR A 3 15.36 5.73 12.15
N PHE A 4 15.03 6.41 11.07
CA PHE A 4 13.65 6.64 10.69
C PHE A 4 12.97 5.27 10.54
N MET A 5 12.06 4.94 11.46
CA MET A 5 11.32 3.68 11.40
C MET A 5 10.45 3.69 10.15
N CYS A 6 10.87 2.96 9.13
CA CYS A 6 10.15 2.88 7.88
C CYS A 6 8.88 2.03 8.08
N TYR A 7 7.72 2.66 8.05
CA TYR A 7 6.43 1.98 8.02
C TYR A 7 6.29 1.23 6.68
N PHE A 8 6.07 -0.07 6.71
CA PHE A 8 5.99 -0.88 5.50
C PHE A 8 4.56 -1.26 5.15
N ASN A 9 4.29 -1.38 3.85
CA ASN A 9 3.04 -1.93 3.35
C ASN A 9 3.03 -3.46 3.45
N ALA A 10 2.00 -4.02 4.09
CA ALA A 10 1.87 -5.46 4.35
C ALA A 10 1.31 -6.26 3.15
N GLY A 11 1.15 -5.66 1.98
CA GLY A 11 0.60 -6.35 0.80
C GLY A 11 1.49 -7.45 0.23
N MET A 12 2.79 -7.43 0.54
CA MET A 12 3.74 -8.49 0.20
C MET A 12 4.68 -8.73 1.39
N LEU A 13 4.69 -9.95 1.90
CA LEU A 13 5.50 -10.34 3.05
C LEU A 13 6.21 -11.67 2.80
N ILE A 14 7.47 -11.75 3.25
CA ILE A 14 8.19 -13.02 3.43
C ILE A 14 8.31 -13.26 4.93
N VAL A 15 7.68 -14.32 5.40
CA VAL A 15 7.53 -14.59 6.83
C VAL A 15 8.37 -15.79 7.23
N ASN A 16 9.20 -15.63 8.25
CA ASN A 16 9.86 -16.75 8.92
C ASN A 16 8.86 -17.45 9.85
N LEU A 17 8.17 -18.47 9.34
CA LEU A 17 7.15 -19.20 10.08
C LEU A 17 7.70 -19.94 11.30
N ARG A 18 8.97 -20.35 11.28
CA ARG A 18 9.63 -20.96 12.46
C ARG A 18 9.75 -19.94 13.58
N TYR A 19 10.30 -18.78 13.29
CA TYR A 19 10.40 -17.67 14.23
C TYR A 19 9.02 -17.27 14.80
N TRP A 20 8.01 -17.18 13.93
CA TRP A 20 6.66 -16.84 14.36
C TRP A 20 6.08 -17.82 15.37
N ARG A 21 6.32 -19.12 15.17
CA ARG A 21 5.88 -20.17 16.11
C ARG A 21 6.67 -20.10 17.42
N GLU A 22 8.00 -20.03 17.35
CA GLU A 22 8.88 -19.99 18.52
C GLU A 22 8.62 -18.75 19.39
N LYS A 23 8.33 -17.62 18.79
CA LYS A 23 8.04 -16.35 19.48
C LYS A 23 6.57 -16.13 19.77
N GLN A 24 5.71 -17.06 19.41
CA GLN A 24 4.25 -16.94 19.60
C GLN A 24 3.69 -15.61 19.04
N VAL A 25 4.16 -15.19 17.88
CA VAL A 25 3.79 -13.90 17.25
C VAL A 25 2.28 -13.77 17.08
N HIS A 26 1.59 -14.87 16.80
CA HIS A 26 0.14 -14.92 16.73
C HIS A 26 -0.53 -14.39 18.02
N SER A 27 -0.09 -14.85 19.20
CA SER A 27 -0.64 -14.38 20.47
C SER A 27 -0.35 -12.89 20.69
N GLN A 28 0.88 -12.44 20.42
CA GLN A 28 1.25 -11.03 20.51
C GLN A 28 0.40 -10.15 19.59
N PHE A 29 0.13 -10.64 18.37
CA PHE A 29 -0.72 -9.94 17.41
C PHE A 29 -2.14 -9.70 17.98
N PHE A 30 -2.78 -10.74 18.50
CA PHE A 30 -4.14 -10.62 19.05
C PHE A 30 -4.18 -9.81 20.34
N ASP A 31 -3.18 -9.92 21.19
CA ASP A 31 -3.11 -9.12 22.42
C ASP A 31 -2.97 -7.64 22.10
N TYR A 32 -2.16 -7.30 21.09
CA TYR A 32 -2.05 -5.93 20.62
C TYR A 32 -3.37 -5.41 20.02
N VAL A 33 -4.04 -6.21 19.20
CA VAL A 33 -5.35 -5.83 18.62
C VAL A 33 -6.38 -5.59 19.70
N LYS A 34 -6.49 -6.46 20.71
CA LYS A 34 -7.43 -6.30 21.84
C LYS A 34 -7.22 -4.98 22.57
N SER A 35 -5.97 -4.60 22.77
CA SER A 35 -5.63 -3.39 23.53
C SER A 35 -5.66 -2.09 22.72
N ASN A 36 -5.65 -2.17 21.38
CA ASN A 36 -5.45 -1.01 20.51
C ASN A 36 -6.42 -0.92 19.33
N ALA A 37 -7.51 -1.68 19.33
CA ALA A 37 -8.44 -1.79 18.19
C ALA A 37 -8.90 -0.43 17.65
N GLU A 38 -9.20 0.53 18.52
CA GLU A 38 -9.67 1.87 18.16
C GLU A 38 -8.59 2.75 17.51
N ARG A 39 -7.31 2.41 17.67
CA ARG A 39 -6.17 3.15 17.12
C ARG A 39 -5.72 2.62 15.77
N LEU A 40 -6.13 1.40 15.40
CA LEU A 40 -5.74 0.78 14.15
C LEU A 40 -6.44 1.45 12.96
N ARG A 41 -5.65 1.97 12.02
CA ARG A 41 -6.12 2.59 10.78
C ARG A 41 -5.97 1.65 9.59
N CYS A 42 -4.85 0.98 9.51
CA CYS A 42 -4.50 0.00 8.46
C CYS A 42 -4.52 -1.44 8.98
N HIS A 43 -5.31 -1.69 10.03
CA HIS A 43 -5.61 -3.02 10.57
C HIS A 43 -4.37 -3.88 10.87
N ASP A 44 -4.19 -4.99 10.14
CA ASP A 44 -3.06 -5.91 10.28
C ASP A 44 -1.70 -5.26 10.00
N GLN A 45 -1.66 -4.33 9.07
CA GLN A 45 -0.44 -3.61 8.71
C GLN A 45 0.10 -2.80 9.88
N ASP A 46 -0.76 -2.14 10.67
CA ASP A 46 -0.35 -1.37 11.86
C ASP A 46 0.26 -2.28 12.90
N VAL A 47 -0.39 -3.42 13.15
CA VAL A 47 0.09 -4.41 14.13
C VAL A 47 1.45 -4.98 13.73
N LEU A 48 1.62 -5.36 12.47
CA LEU A 48 2.89 -5.87 11.96
C LEU A 48 4.00 -4.84 12.03
N ASN A 49 3.70 -3.59 11.71
CA ASN A 49 4.67 -2.50 11.83
C ASN A 49 5.08 -2.24 13.28
N TYR A 50 4.16 -2.40 14.23
CA TYR A 50 4.47 -2.31 15.65
C TYR A 50 5.34 -3.47 16.12
N LEU A 51 4.93 -4.71 15.85
CA LEU A 51 5.63 -5.91 16.35
C LEU A 51 7.02 -6.07 15.73
N PHE A 52 7.20 -5.65 14.48
CA PHE A 52 8.44 -5.87 13.73
C PHE A 52 9.20 -4.58 13.40
N LYS A 53 8.96 -3.49 14.14
CA LYS A 53 9.64 -2.22 13.91
C LYS A 53 11.17 -2.34 13.81
N ASP A 54 11.78 -3.16 14.67
CA ASP A 54 13.23 -3.33 14.80
C ASP A 54 13.75 -4.66 14.21
N SER A 55 12.87 -5.51 13.68
CA SER A 55 13.22 -6.88 13.26
C SER A 55 12.71 -7.25 11.87
N LYS A 56 12.67 -6.27 10.95
CA LYS A 56 12.28 -6.47 9.56
C LYS A 56 13.42 -6.20 8.59
N LEU A 57 13.37 -6.87 7.44
CA LEU A 57 14.17 -6.52 6.27
C LEU A 57 13.24 -5.91 5.23
N VAL A 58 13.59 -4.71 4.76
CA VAL A 58 12.84 -4.01 3.71
C VAL A 58 13.31 -4.52 2.37
N LEU A 59 12.38 -5.05 1.58
CA LEU A 59 12.66 -5.48 0.20
C LEU A 59 12.69 -4.27 -0.74
N PRO A 60 13.41 -4.34 -1.86
CA PRO A 60 13.34 -3.35 -2.91
C PRO A 60 11.89 -3.10 -3.37
N ILE A 61 11.56 -1.85 -3.67
CA ILE A 61 10.20 -1.40 -4.03
C ILE A 61 9.59 -2.22 -5.17
N ARG A 62 10.39 -2.70 -6.09
CA ARG A 62 9.94 -3.53 -7.22
C ARG A 62 9.15 -4.78 -6.84
N TYR A 63 9.30 -5.28 -5.60
CA TYR A 63 8.57 -6.46 -5.10
C TYR A 63 7.20 -6.14 -4.50
N ASN A 64 6.82 -4.86 -4.40
CA ASN A 64 5.48 -4.44 -3.98
C ASN A 64 5.18 -3.04 -4.56
N VAL A 65 5.03 -2.96 -5.88
CA VAL A 65 4.86 -1.68 -6.57
C VAL A 65 3.40 -1.24 -6.49
N LEU A 66 3.15 -0.20 -5.73
CA LEU A 66 1.82 0.31 -5.42
C LEU A 66 1.27 1.19 -6.54
N ASN A 67 -0.07 1.25 -6.68
CA ASN A 67 -0.73 2.15 -7.65
C ASN A 67 -0.33 3.60 -7.49
N GLU A 68 -0.07 4.03 -6.28
CA GLU A 68 0.27 5.39 -5.91
C GLU A 68 1.52 5.87 -6.65
N TYR A 69 2.45 4.98 -6.93
CA TYR A 69 3.67 5.33 -7.68
C TYR A 69 3.40 5.77 -9.13
N TRP A 70 2.27 5.39 -9.73
CA TRP A 70 1.90 5.83 -11.09
C TRP A 70 0.88 6.98 -11.13
N PHE A 71 0.06 7.11 -10.09
CA PHE A 71 -1.10 8.00 -10.13
C PHE A 71 -1.08 9.12 -9.11
N ASP A 72 -0.18 9.06 -8.16
CA ASP A 72 -0.13 10.04 -7.10
C ASP A 72 1.12 10.91 -7.20
N LEU A 73 0.91 12.18 -7.53
CA LEU A 73 1.98 13.17 -7.54
C LEU A 73 2.61 13.39 -6.15
N ARG A 74 1.97 12.90 -5.10
CA ARG A 74 2.38 13.10 -3.71
C ARG A 74 3.59 12.26 -3.31
N TYR A 75 3.86 11.14 -3.99
CA TYR A 75 5.05 10.37 -3.67
C TYR A 75 6.33 11.15 -3.99
N SER A 76 6.30 12.02 -5.01
CA SER A 76 7.43 12.90 -5.34
C SER A 76 7.76 13.92 -4.24
N LEU A 77 6.82 14.13 -3.30
CA LEU A 77 7.00 15.01 -2.14
C LEU A 77 7.51 14.24 -0.89
N ILE A 78 7.51 12.92 -0.92
CA ILE A 78 7.72 12.09 0.27
C ILE A 78 9.17 11.61 0.38
N SER A 79 9.85 11.37 -0.74
CA SER A 79 11.11 10.66 -0.63
C SER A 79 11.98 10.73 -1.87
N TRP A 80 12.61 11.86 -2.07
CA TRP A 80 13.72 11.97 -3.03
C TRP A 80 14.77 10.85 -2.85
N GLU A 81 14.91 10.31 -1.65
CA GLU A 81 15.80 9.19 -1.32
C GLU A 81 15.40 7.87 -2.03
N PHE A 82 14.13 7.74 -2.43
CA PHE A 82 13.61 6.53 -3.08
C PHE A 82 13.28 6.73 -4.57
N ASP A 83 13.47 7.93 -5.10
CA ASP A 83 13.07 8.26 -6.48
C ASP A 83 13.67 7.29 -7.50
N GLU A 84 14.96 6.97 -7.40
CA GLU A 84 15.61 6.01 -8.30
C GLU A 84 15.01 4.61 -8.20
N GLN A 85 14.75 4.13 -6.98
CA GLN A 85 14.12 2.83 -6.77
C GLN A 85 12.67 2.80 -7.27
N ILE A 86 11.94 3.91 -7.14
CA ILE A 86 10.56 4.03 -7.65
C ILE A 86 10.58 4.02 -9.18
N LEU A 87 11.46 4.76 -9.82
CA LEU A 87 11.59 4.78 -11.28
C LEU A 87 11.98 3.41 -11.83
N GLU A 88 12.93 2.73 -11.20
CA GLU A 88 13.28 1.35 -11.55
C GLU A 88 12.08 0.41 -11.39
N ALA A 89 11.38 0.50 -10.25
CA ALA A 89 10.22 -0.32 -9.96
C ALA A 89 9.05 -0.07 -10.93
N GLN A 90 8.85 1.17 -11.38
CA GLN A 90 7.85 1.50 -12.40
C GLN A 90 8.19 0.89 -13.76
N ALA A 91 9.46 0.89 -14.14
CA ALA A 91 9.93 0.35 -15.41
C ALA A 91 9.99 -1.19 -15.40
N HIS A 92 10.42 -1.76 -14.28
CA HIS A 92 10.71 -3.20 -14.15
C HIS A 92 10.09 -3.79 -12.86
N PRO A 93 8.75 -3.72 -12.69
CA PRO A 93 8.10 -4.29 -11.51
C PRO A 93 8.22 -5.81 -11.48
N ALA A 94 8.55 -6.37 -10.32
CA ALA A 94 8.47 -7.81 -10.10
C ALA A 94 7.07 -8.22 -9.63
N ILE A 95 6.46 -7.42 -8.73
CA ILE A 95 5.09 -7.61 -8.25
C ILE A 95 4.36 -6.27 -8.30
N ILE A 96 3.22 -6.26 -8.99
CA ILE A 96 2.34 -5.10 -9.08
C ILE A 96 1.20 -5.28 -8.08
N HIS A 97 1.12 -4.38 -7.12
CA HIS A 97 0.06 -4.37 -6.14
C HIS A 97 -0.97 -3.31 -6.49
N PHE A 98 -2.09 -3.72 -7.06
CA PHE A 98 -3.20 -2.83 -7.38
C PHE A 98 -3.89 -2.35 -6.10
N THR A 99 -3.24 -1.46 -5.38
CA THR A 99 -3.76 -0.80 -4.18
C THR A 99 -4.83 0.22 -4.52
N GLY A 100 -5.59 0.62 -3.52
CA GLY A 100 -6.55 1.70 -3.70
C GLY A 100 -7.57 1.47 -4.82
N ILE A 101 -8.05 2.55 -5.42
CA ILE A 101 -9.04 2.58 -6.51
C ILE A 101 -8.53 3.53 -7.62
N PRO A 102 -8.70 3.20 -8.92
CA PRO A 102 -9.48 2.09 -9.49
C PRO A 102 -8.72 0.76 -9.46
N LYS A 103 -9.44 -0.31 -9.18
CA LYS A 103 -8.94 -1.68 -9.32
C LYS A 103 -8.91 -2.11 -10.79
N PRO A 104 -8.06 -3.09 -11.18
CA PRO A 104 -7.90 -3.47 -12.59
C PRO A 104 -9.16 -4.06 -13.24
N TRP A 105 -10.10 -4.55 -12.46
CA TRP A 105 -11.38 -5.07 -12.97
C TRP A 105 -12.43 -4.00 -13.29
N TYR A 106 -12.12 -2.70 -13.12
CA TYR A 106 -12.98 -1.62 -13.59
C TYR A 106 -12.63 -1.22 -15.02
N LYS A 107 -13.65 -0.95 -15.85
CA LYS A 107 -13.48 -0.53 -17.25
C LYS A 107 -12.65 0.74 -17.41
N ASN A 108 -12.75 1.65 -16.45
CA ASN A 108 -12.02 2.92 -16.44
C ASN A 108 -10.65 2.86 -15.72
N CYS A 109 -10.14 1.68 -15.45
CA CYS A 109 -8.80 1.52 -14.93
C CYS A 109 -7.76 1.91 -16.00
N LYS A 110 -7.00 2.96 -15.72
CA LYS A 110 -5.93 3.46 -16.60
C LYS A 110 -4.53 3.01 -16.17
N HIS A 111 -4.45 1.97 -15.34
CA HIS A 111 -3.17 1.48 -14.87
C HIS A 111 -2.32 0.95 -16.04
N PRO A 112 -1.03 1.34 -16.17
CA PRO A 112 -0.17 0.90 -17.27
C PRO A 112 -0.11 -0.62 -17.42
N TRP A 113 -0.13 -1.32 -16.29
CA TRP A 113 -0.05 -2.79 -16.23
C TRP A 113 -1.41 -3.50 -16.16
N LYS A 114 -2.51 -2.82 -16.51
CA LYS A 114 -3.84 -3.47 -16.57
C LYS A 114 -3.83 -4.70 -17.47
N LYS A 115 -3.10 -4.66 -18.57
CA LYS A 115 -3.00 -5.77 -19.52
C LYS A 115 -2.43 -7.06 -18.89
N GLU A 116 -1.48 -6.92 -17.95
CA GLU A 116 -0.96 -8.09 -17.23
C GLU A 116 -2.02 -8.70 -16.31
N PHE A 117 -2.81 -7.88 -15.62
CA PHE A 117 -3.96 -8.38 -14.87
C PHE A 117 -4.94 -9.14 -15.78
N ASP A 118 -5.29 -8.58 -16.94
CA ASP A 118 -6.23 -9.19 -17.89
C ASP A 118 -5.69 -10.53 -18.42
N LYS A 119 -4.39 -10.63 -18.68
CA LYS A 119 -3.70 -11.85 -19.07
C LYS A 119 -3.83 -12.96 -18.01
N TYR A 120 -3.52 -12.66 -16.74
CA TYR A 120 -3.67 -13.64 -15.65
C TYR A 120 -5.14 -13.96 -15.36
N LYS A 121 -6.03 -12.99 -15.49
CA LYS A 121 -7.47 -13.23 -15.40
C LYS A 121 -7.93 -14.24 -16.45
N ALA A 122 -7.48 -14.10 -17.70
CA ALA A 122 -7.81 -15.03 -18.79
C ALA A 122 -7.36 -16.48 -18.52
N MET A 123 -6.31 -16.66 -17.71
CA MET A 123 -5.80 -17.98 -17.31
C MET A 123 -6.49 -18.54 -16.06
N SER A 124 -7.35 -17.76 -15.41
CA SER A 124 -8.01 -18.13 -14.16
C SER A 124 -9.41 -18.69 -14.39
N PRO A 125 -10.02 -19.35 -13.37
CA PRO A 125 -11.42 -19.74 -13.42
C PRO A 125 -12.41 -18.59 -13.61
N TRP A 126 -12.00 -17.35 -13.33
CA TRP A 126 -12.82 -16.13 -13.44
C TRP A 126 -12.67 -15.42 -14.78
N ARG A 127 -12.09 -16.08 -15.81
CA ARG A 127 -11.87 -15.50 -17.12
C ARG A 127 -13.12 -14.88 -17.76
N ASP A 128 -14.28 -15.53 -17.54
CA ASP A 128 -15.56 -15.13 -18.14
C ASP A 128 -16.32 -14.08 -17.31
N GLU A 129 -15.79 -13.69 -16.14
CA GLU A 129 -16.38 -12.61 -15.36
C GLU A 129 -16.29 -11.28 -16.10
N LYS A 130 -17.45 -10.62 -16.21
CA LYS A 130 -17.53 -9.29 -16.85
C LYS A 130 -16.83 -8.24 -15.99
N GLU A 131 -16.10 -7.35 -16.66
CA GLU A 131 -15.56 -6.18 -16.00
C GLU A 131 -16.68 -5.37 -15.31
N LYS A 132 -16.41 -4.90 -14.08
CA LYS A 132 -17.31 -3.98 -13.40
C LYS A 132 -17.43 -2.69 -14.20
N ARG A 133 -18.65 -2.19 -14.34
CA ARG A 133 -18.97 -1.09 -15.26
C ARG A 133 -18.03 0.10 -15.10
N TRP A 134 -18.14 0.80 -14.02
CA TRP A 134 -17.35 2.01 -13.73
C TRP A 134 -17.15 2.10 -12.23
N MET A 135 -16.07 2.75 -11.85
CA MET A 135 -15.93 3.16 -10.46
C MET A 135 -17.12 4.04 -10.08
N PRO A 136 -17.75 3.81 -8.90
CA PRO A 136 -18.88 4.64 -8.48
C PRO A 136 -18.54 6.13 -8.54
N LEU A 137 -19.45 6.93 -9.07
CA LEU A 137 -19.24 8.38 -9.27
C LEU A 137 -18.81 9.08 -7.98
N LYS A 138 -19.35 8.63 -6.83
CA LYS A 138 -18.96 9.11 -5.51
C LYS A 138 -17.44 9.10 -5.31
N PHE A 139 -16.75 8.00 -5.61
CA PHE A 139 -15.29 7.89 -5.48
C PHE A 139 -14.54 8.78 -6.48
N CYS A 140 -15.09 8.97 -7.68
CA CYS A 140 -14.50 9.91 -8.64
C CYS A 140 -14.54 11.34 -8.12
N LEU A 141 -15.70 11.75 -7.58
CA LEU A 141 -15.91 13.09 -7.03
C LEU A 141 -15.05 13.32 -5.78
N GLU A 142 -14.99 12.35 -4.87
CA GLU A 142 -14.12 12.41 -3.68
C GLU A 142 -12.65 12.59 -4.06
N LYS A 143 -12.14 11.81 -5.02
CA LYS A 143 -10.76 11.96 -5.50
C LYS A 143 -10.53 13.33 -6.16
N MET A 144 -11.48 13.84 -6.92
CA MET A 144 -11.39 15.18 -7.52
C MET A 144 -11.37 16.27 -6.44
N ALA A 145 -12.25 16.17 -5.46
CA ALA A 145 -12.31 17.10 -4.34
C ALA A 145 -11.00 17.10 -3.52
N ILE A 146 -10.48 15.92 -3.18
CA ILE A 146 -9.20 15.79 -2.47
C ILE A 146 -8.07 16.43 -3.30
N LYS A 147 -7.98 16.13 -4.59
CA LYS A 147 -6.96 16.74 -5.46
C LYS A 147 -7.06 18.27 -5.48
N LEU A 148 -8.26 18.81 -5.57
CA LEU A 148 -8.48 20.25 -5.56
C LEU A 148 -8.05 20.88 -4.24
N VAL A 149 -8.47 20.29 -3.11
CA VAL A 149 -8.11 20.77 -1.77
C VAL A 149 -6.60 20.71 -1.52
N VAL A 150 -5.94 19.66 -1.98
CA VAL A 150 -4.46 19.52 -1.90
C VAL A 150 -3.77 20.54 -2.81
N SER A 151 -4.27 20.76 -4.04
CA SER A 151 -3.69 21.74 -4.98
C SER A 151 -3.82 23.18 -4.50
N MET A 152 -4.85 23.46 -3.70
CA MET A 152 -5.04 24.77 -3.06
C MET A 152 -4.23 24.96 -1.76
N GLY A 153 -3.46 23.95 -1.36
CA GLY A 153 -2.66 23.98 -0.12
C GLY A 153 -3.49 23.95 1.17
N LEU A 154 -4.80 23.73 1.07
CA LEU A 154 -5.72 23.73 2.21
C LEU A 154 -5.67 22.45 3.04
N ARG A 155 -5.11 21.37 2.49
CA ARG A 155 -4.92 20.10 3.16
C ARG A 155 -3.52 19.55 2.83
N LYS A 156 -2.74 19.22 3.85
CA LYS A 156 -1.56 18.37 3.67
C LYS A 156 -2.04 16.99 3.24
N SER A 157 -1.35 16.38 2.28
CA SER A 157 -1.74 15.04 1.83
C SER A 157 -1.71 14.08 3.03
N ASP A 158 -2.75 13.26 3.16
CA ASP A 158 -2.83 12.26 4.24
C ASP A 158 -1.65 11.26 4.21
N TYR A 159 -1.01 11.10 3.06
CA TYR A 159 0.21 10.29 2.90
C TYR A 159 1.43 10.84 3.66
N ILE A 160 1.53 12.16 3.81
CA ILE A 160 2.56 12.75 4.69
C ILE A 160 2.21 12.45 6.16
N VAL A 161 0.93 12.24 6.46
CA VAL A 161 0.46 11.88 7.81
C VAL A 161 0.59 10.38 8.06
N GLU A 162 0.41 9.54 7.06
CA GLU A 162 0.55 8.08 7.19
C GLU A 162 2.01 7.64 7.32
N ASN A 163 2.95 8.41 6.81
CA ASN A 163 4.38 8.25 7.10
C ASN A 163 4.83 8.98 8.36
N ARG A 164 3.93 9.70 9.04
CA ARG A 164 4.23 10.16 10.39
C ARG A 164 4.10 8.97 11.33
N TYR A 165 5.23 8.68 11.91
CA TYR A 165 5.42 7.94 13.12
C TYR A 165 4.15 7.89 13.95
N ILE A 166 3.62 6.69 14.16
CA ILE A 166 2.86 6.43 15.36
C ILE A 166 3.94 6.53 16.45
N GLU A 167 4.07 7.68 17.08
CA GLU A 167 4.72 7.77 18.37
C GLU A 167 3.88 6.90 19.30
N LEU A 168 4.36 5.68 19.46
CA LEU A 168 3.85 4.74 20.44
C LEU A 168 4.54 5.09 21.74
N SER A 169 4.06 6.15 22.40
CA SER A 169 4.31 6.37 23.82
C SER A 169 3.52 5.36 24.65
#